data_576b60c7cabd9bad09ef67e6a662dae4
#
_entry.id   576b60c7cabd9bad09ef67e6a662dae4
#
_cell.length_a   1.000
_cell.length_b   1.000
_cell.length_c   1.000
_cell.angle_alpha   90.00
_cell.angle_beta   90.00
_cell.angle_gamma   90.00
#
_symmetry.space_group_name_H-M   'P 1'
#
loop_
_entity.id
_entity.type
_entity.pdbx_description
1 polymer ?
#
loop_
_entity_poly.entity_id
_entity_poly.type
_entity_poly.pdbx_seq_one_letter_code
_entity_poly.pdbx_strand_id
1 'polypeptide(L)'
;MVAGVRESDQAEELSDAEDYVFGIQYATDGENTDKALSNINKQLKKSIDTEVFDNMEEMAQALMDEEIDIIVYDSNYQNTMEKASEGFGSNTRVIYEYTVEETQDVSLDVPVQSEPFTVYISGIDIYGNVEDSSRSDVNIIATVNPTTHQILLVTTPRDYYVEIPGISGGMKDKLTHAGNYGVDVSIDTLEELYQVSIPFYARLNFTSFINIIDILGGVDVESEYAFTTGTDAGAVVEIQEGTNHLDGQEALAFARERHALVDGDNQRGKNQEALITAMIKKMVSPSMIVKAADILDEAADSVETNMSMKQIRALIKQQLSDHSDWQIYSMAADGIGGQEMCYSTGSQYLYVTIPNEATVAEIADMINKVEAGEMIEGSETADGT
;
A
#
# COMPACT_ATOMS: atom_id res chain seq x y z
N MET A 1 -20.57 1.29 3.19
CA MET A 1 -21.61 0.69 2.30
C MET A 1 -22.80 1.60 2.24
N VAL A 2 -23.36 1.82 1.08
CA VAL A 2 -24.58 2.62 0.87
C VAL A 2 -25.61 1.82 0.08
N ALA A 3 -26.89 2.15 0.25
CA ALA A 3 -27.93 1.68 -0.64
C ALA A 3 -28.51 2.88 -1.41
N GLY A 4 -28.41 2.82 -2.74
CA GLY A 4 -28.77 3.88 -3.65
C GLY A 4 -29.91 3.50 -4.58
N VAL A 5 -30.82 4.42 -4.79
CA VAL A 5 -31.94 4.33 -5.73
C VAL A 5 -31.81 5.40 -6.80
N ARG A 6 -32.58 5.28 -7.89
CA ARG A 6 -32.70 6.36 -8.89
C ARG A 6 -33.21 7.65 -8.24
N GLU A 7 -32.76 8.80 -8.71
CA GLU A 7 -33.22 10.11 -8.21
C GLU A 7 -34.75 10.29 -8.37
N SER A 8 -35.33 9.67 -9.40
CA SER A 8 -36.77 9.68 -9.66
C SER A 8 -37.59 8.70 -8.80
N ASP A 9 -36.93 7.85 -8.02
CA ASP A 9 -37.60 6.88 -7.15
C ASP A 9 -38.38 7.54 -6.00
N GLN A 10 -39.39 6.86 -5.48
CA GLN A 10 -40.26 7.40 -4.42
C GLN A 10 -39.77 7.04 -3.01
N ALA A 11 -38.89 6.03 -2.86
CA ALA A 11 -38.37 5.63 -1.56
C ALA A 11 -37.46 6.71 -0.98
N GLU A 12 -37.77 7.29 0.16
CA GLU A 12 -36.96 8.30 0.86
C GLU A 12 -36.05 7.68 1.92
N GLU A 13 -36.42 6.52 2.45
CA GLU A 13 -35.67 5.77 3.45
C GLU A 13 -35.74 4.24 3.19
N LEU A 14 -34.89 3.49 3.89
CA LEU A 14 -34.78 2.03 3.69
C LEU A 14 -36.12 1.29 3.91
N SER A 15 -36.97 1.78 4.81
CA SER A 15 -38.28 1.18 5.08
C SER A 15 -39.23 1.26 3.90
N ASP A 16 -39.03 2.21 2.97
CA ASP A 16 -39.88 2.34 1.77
C ASP A 16 -39.49 1.33 0.70
N ALA A 17 -38.27 0.74 0.81
CA ALA A 17 -37.70 -0.20 -0.15
C ALA A 17 -37.86 -1.69 0.29
N GLU A 18 -38.76 -2.01 1.23
CA GLU A 18 -38.87 -3.36 1.79
C GLU A 18 -39.23 -4.45 0.77
N ASP A 19 -39.87 -4.09 -0.34
CA ASP A 19 -40.28 -4.99 -1.42
C ASP A 19 -39.45 -4.79 -2.70
N TYR A 20 -38.34 -4.06 -2.64
CA TYR A 20 -37.46 -3.82 -3.77
C TYR A 20 -36.51 -5.00 -4.03
N VAL A 21 -36.03 -5.09 -5.27
CA VAL A 21 -34.95 -5.99 -5.67
C VAL A 21 -33.63 -5.29 -5.52
N PHE A 22 -32.78 -5.81 -4.65
CA PHE A 22 -31.47 -5.25 -4.32
C PHE A 22 -30.38 -5.84 -5.22
N GLY A 23 -29.81 -5.04 -6.10
CA GLY A 23 -28.61 -5.39 -6.85
C GLY A 23 -27.38 -5.38 -5.93
N ILE A 24 -26.61 -6.45 -6.01
CA ILE A 24 -25.41 -6.64 -5.21
C ILE A 24 -24.28 -7.22 -6.05
N GLN A 25 -23.05 -7.08 -5.56
CA GLN A 25 -21.86 -7.60 -6.21
C GLN A 25 -20.87 -8.09 -5.14
N TYR A 26 -20.22 -9.24 -5.38
CA TYR A 26 -19.31 -9.88 -4.42
C TYR A 26 -17.84 -9.83 -4.83
N ALA A 27 -17.54 -9.56 -6.09
CA ALA A 27 -16.17 -9.69 -6.60
C ALA A 27 -15.20 -8.64 -6.01
N THR A 28 -15.73 -7.46 -5.60
CA THR A 28 -14.92 -6.35 -5.11
C THR A 28 -14.90 -6.25 -3.58
N ASP A 29 -16.02 -6.58 -2.89
CA ASP A 29 -16.12 -6.42 -1.43
C ASP A 29 -17.23 -7.30 -0.84
N GLY A 30 -17.12 -8.60 -1.04
CA GLY A 30 -18.15 -9.58 -0.65
C GLY A 30 -18.42 -9.60 0.85
N GLU A 31 -17.40 -9.47 1.69
CA GLU A 31 -17.56 -9.50 3.15
C GLU A 31 -18.36 -8.30 3.67
N ASN A 32 -18.05 -7.09 3.19
CA ASN A 32 -18.78 -5.88 3.59
C ASN A 32 -20.17 -5.83 2.98
N THR A 33 -20.37 -6.40 1.78
CA THR A 33 -21.69 -6.61 1.18
C THR A 33 -22.54 -7.50 2.08
N ASP A 34 -22.04 -8.64 2.55
CA ASP A 34 -22.76 -9.52 3.48
C ASP A 34 -23.10 -8.84 4.81
N LYS A 35 -22.18 -8.04 5.37
CA LYS A 35 -22.43 -7.25 6.59
C LYS A 35 -23.54 -6.22 6.36
N ALA A 36 -23.52 -5.50 5.23
CA ALA A 36 -24.55 -4.53 4.87
C ALA A 36 -25.91 -5.20 4.68
N LEU A 37 -25.98 -6.30 3.94
CA LEU A 37 -27.23 -7.07 3.74
C LEU A 37 -27.79 -7.61 5.05
N SER A 38 -26.92 -8.11 5.94
CA SER A 38 -27.33 -8.56 7.27
C SER A 38 -27.94 -7.44 8.09
N ASN A 39 -27.36 -6.22 8.02
CA ASN A 39 -27.90 -5.04 8.71
C ASN A 39 -29.21 -4.56 8.10
N ILE A 40 -29.33 -4.50 6.77
CA ILE A 40 -30.57 -4.17 6.05
C ILE A 40 -31.70 -5.15 6.45
N ASN A 41 -31.44 -6.46 6.38
CA ASN A 41 -32.40 -7.49 6.79
C ASN A 41 -32.85 -7.32 8.25
N LYS A 42 -31.92 -6.95 9.14
CA LYS A 42 -32.22 -6.70 10.56
C LYS A 42 -33.10 -5.47 10.74
N GLN A 43 -32.84 -4.38 10.02
CA GLN A 43 -33.65 -3.16 10.10
C GLN A 43 -35.05 -3.36 9.52
N LEU A 44 -35.15 -3.98 8.38
CA LEU A 44 -36.44 -4.29 7.74
C LEU A 44 -37.21 -5.44 8.41
N LYS A 45 -36.53 -6.20 9.29
CA LYS A 45 -37.07 -7.41 9.94
C LYS A 45 -37.58 -8.44 8.92
N LYS A 46 -37.00 -8.45 7.75
CA LYS A 46 -37.37 -9.25 6.59
C LYS A 46 -36.11 -9.60 5.79
N SER A 47 -36.08 -10.74 5.15
CA SER A 47 -35.08 -11.03 4.12
C SER A 47 -35.47 -10.31 2.84
N ILE A 48 -34.56 -9.54 2.28
CA ILE A 48 -34.75 -8.82 1.01
C ILE A 48 -34.49 -9.74 -0.17
N ASP A 49 -35.10 -9.42 -1.32
CA ASP A 49 -34.81 -10.07 -2.58
C ASP A 49 -33.54 -9.45 -3.20
N THR A 50 -32.57 -10.28 -3.60
CA THR A 50 -31.28 -9.82 -4.13
C THR A 50 -31.02 -10.39 -5.52
N GLU A 51 -30.41 -9.58 -6.39
CA GLU A 51 -29.85 -9.99 -7.67
C GLU A 51 -28.35 -9.75 -7.67
N VAL A 52 -27.55 -10.76 -8.07
CA VAL A 52 -26.10 -10.73 -8.03
C VAL A 52 -25.56 -10.41 -9.41
N PHE A 53 -24.69 -9.41 -9.51
CA PHE A 53 -24.03 -8.96 -10.72
C PHE A 53 -22.56 -9.36 -10.73
N ASP A 54 -22.00 -9.62 -11.90
CA ASP A 54 -20.59 -9.99 -12.05
C ASP A 54 -19.64 -8.81 -11.80
N ASN A 55 -20.12 -7.58 -12.06
CA ASN A 55 -19.33 -6.36 -11.86
C ASN A 55 -20.23 -5.14 -11.53
N MET A 56 -19.61 -4.07 -11.06
CA MET A 56 -20.27 -2.81 -10.68
C MET A 56 -20.91 -2.09 -11.86
N GLU A 57 -20.37 -2.26 -13.06
CA GLU A 57 -20.84 -1.60 -14.27
C GLU A 57 -22.19 -2.16 -14.69
N GLU A 58 -22.32 -3.47 -14.72
CA GLU A 58 -23.59 -4.16 -15.02
C GLU A 58 -24.65 -3.84 -13.97
N MET A 59 -24.27 -3.81 -12.69
CA MET A 59 -25.18 -3.46 -11.59
C MET A 59 -25.69 -2.01 -11.69
N ALA A 60 -24.78 -1.05 -11.98
CA ALA A 60 -25.16 0.35 -12.18
C ALA A 60 -26.10 0.51 -13.39
N GLN A 61 -25.81 -0.18 -14.51
CA GLN A 61 -26.64 -0.14 -15.70
C GLN A 61 -28.03 -0.73 -15.46
N ALA A 62 -28.12 -1.86 -14.75
CA ALA A 62 -29.39 -2.50 -14.40
C ALA A 62 -30.29 -1.59 -13.54
N LEU A 63 -29.70 -0.81 -12.61
CA LEU A 63 -30.42 0.22 -11.87
C LEU A 63 -30.96 1.32 -12.79
N MET A 64 -30.13 1.80 -13.71
CA MET A 64 -30.53 2.88 -14.63
C MET A 64 -31.59 2.41 -15.65
N ASP A 65 -31.53 1.15 -16.07
CA ASP A 65 -32.46 0.54 -17.01
C ASP A 65 -33.78 0.01 -16.34
N GLU A 66 -33.92 0.25 -15.02
CA GLU A 66 -35.10 -0.16 -14.22
C GLU A 66 -35.29 -1.68 -14.13
N GLU A 67 -34.20 -2.45 -14.29
CA GLU A 67 -34.23 -3.91 -14.12
C GLU A 67 -34.20 -4.30 -12.64
N ILE A 68 -33.57 -3.46 -11.81
CA ILE A 68 -33.57 -3.53 -10.34
C ILE A 68 -33.96 -2.17 -9.73
N ASP A 69 -34.35 -2.19 -8.47
CA ASP A 69 -34.91 -0.99 -7.82
C ASP A 69 -33.86 -0.20 -7.03
N ILE A 70 -32.91 -0.90 -6.42
CA ILE A 70 -31.93 -0.38 -5.49
C ILE A 70 -30.61 -1.16 -5.62
N ILE A 71 -29.48 -0.53 -5.36
CA ILE A 71 -28.18 -1.21 -5.32
C ILE A 71 -27.49 -1.01 -3.99
N VAL A 72 -26.72 -2.02 -3.54
CA VAL A 72 -25.85 -1.93 -2.36
C VAL A 72 -24.40 -1.97 -2.82
N TYR A 73 -23.65 -0.92 -2.47
CA TYR A 73 -22.26 -0.79 -2.89
C TYR A 73 -21.44 0.02 -1.88
N ASP A 74 -20.12 -0.06 -1.95
CA ASP A 74 -19.24 0.85 -1.22
C ASP A 74 -19.23 2.21 -1.91
N SER A 75 -19.45 3.28 -1.15
CA SER A 75 -19.50 4.68 -1.65
C SER A 75 -18.22 5.09 -2.40
N ASN A 76 -17.09 4.47 -2.11
CA ASN A 76 -15.83 4.69 -2.81
C ASN A 76 -15.88 4.31 -4.31
N TYR A 77 -16.79 3.40 -4.69
CA TYR A 77 -16.99 2.99 -6.10
C TYR A 77 -17.92 3.90 -6.91
N GLN A 78 -18.44 4.99 -6.33
CA GLN A 78 -19.33 5.91 -7.04
C GLN A 78 -18.70 6.47 -8.31
N ASN A 79 -17.41 6.79 -8.28
CA ASN A 79 -16.68 7.27 -9.46
C ASN A 79 -16.53 6.19 -10.55
N THR A 80 -16.45 4.93 -10.17
CA THR A 80 -16.40 3.80 -11.12
C THR A 80 -17.73 3.64 -11.82
N MET A 81 -18.83 3.73 -11.07
CA MET A 81 -20.20 3.68 -11.62
C MET A 81 -20.51 4.89 -12.51
N GLU A 82 -20.01 6.09 -12.18
CA GLU A 82 -20.13 7.29 -13.02
C GLU A 82 -19.41 7.13 -14.37
N LYS A 83 -18.28 6.43 -14.40
CA LYS A 83 -17.56 6.13 -15.66
C LYS A 83 -18.29 5.09 -16.50
N ALA A 84 -18.96 4.15 -15.85
CA ALA A 84 -19.72 3.10 -16.50
C ALA A 84 -21.07 3.59 -17.05
N SER A 85 -21.73 4.46 -16.30
CA SER A 85 -23.03 5.06 -16.67
C SER A 85 -22.96 6.56 -16.44
N GLU A 86 -22.78 7.33 -17.52
CA GLU A 86 -22.67 8.80 -17.50
C GLU A 86 -23.88 9.42 -16.78
N GLY A 87 -23.61 10.23 -15.78
CA GLY A 87 -24.62 10.87 -14.96
C GLY A 87 -25.16 9.98 -13.82
N PHE A 88 -24.53 8.86 -13.51
CA PHE A 88 -24.94 7.99 -12.40
C PHE A 88 -25.09 8.78 -11.09
N GLY A 89 -24.07 9.56 -10.69
CA GLY A 89 -24.10 10.32 -9.46
C GLY A 89 -25.19 11.41 -9.39
N SER A 90 -25.59 11.96 -10.55
CA SER A 90 -26.67 12.97 -10.61
C SER A 90 -28.07 12.35 -10.76
N ASN A 91 -28.16 11.10 -11.18
CA ASN A 91 -29.42 10.38 -11.39
C ASN A 91 -29.72 9.34 -10.30
N THR A 92 -28.89 9.28 -9.27
CA THR A 92 -29.06 8.41 -8.10
C THR A 92 -28.95 9.20 -6.80
N ARG A 93 -29.56 8.68 -5.76
CA ARG A 93 -29.43 9.17 -4.39
C ARG A 93 -29.35 8.04 -3.39
N VAL A 94 -28.63 8.28 -2.31
CA VAL A 94 -28.47 7.32 -1.21
C VAL A 94 -29.69 7.47 -0.26
N ILE A 95 -30.35 6.35 0.04
CA ILE A 95 -31.44 6.29 1.01
C ILE A 95 -31.09 5.54 2.29
N TYR A 96 -29.93 4.88 2.29
CA TYR A 96 -29.42 4.16 3.46
C TYR A 96 -27.90 4.16 3.43
N GLU A 97 -27.31 4.34 4.60
CA GLU A 97 -25.87 4.31 4.83
C GLU A 97 -25.54 3.37 5.98
N TYR A 98 -24.58 2.49 5.76
CA TYR A 98 -24.08 1.57 6.75
C TYR A 98 -22.55 1.70 6.82
N THR A 99 -22.09 2.30 7.90
CA THR A 99 -20.66 2.28 8.21
C THR A 99 -20.32 0.89 8.69
N VAL A 100 -19.52 0.17 7.91
CA VAL A 100 -18.90 -1.06 8.40
C VAL A 100 -17.97 -0.63 9.52
N GLU A 101 -18.34 -0.92 10.76
CA GLU A 101 -17.35 -0.84 11.83
C GLU A 101 -16.32 -1.92 11.51
N GLU A 102 -15.15 -1.53 11.03
CA GLU A 102 -14.00 -2.42 11.07
C GLU A 102 -13.90 -2.86 12.53
N THR A 103 -14.09 -4.15 12.76
CA THR A 103 -13.68 -4.75 14.03
C THR A 103 -12.19 -4.53 14.09
N GLN A 104 -11.77 -3.42 14.72
CA GLN A 104 -10.36 -3.17 15.00
C GLN A 104 -9.87 -4.43 15.68
N ASP A 105 -8.95 -5.10 15.02
CA ASP A 105 -8.18 -6.14 15.67
C ASP A 105 -7.50 -5.46 16.87
N VAL A 106 -7.95 -5.78 18.08
CA VAL A 106 -7.50 -5.13 19.32
C VAL A 106 -5.99 -5.31 19.50
N SER A 107 -5.39 -6.24 18.72
CA SER A 107 -3.95 -6.51 18.69
C SER A 107 -3.13 -5.37 18.03
N LEU A 108 -3.76 -4.50 17.24
CA LEU A 108 -3.10 -3.40 16.50
C LEU A 108 -3.33 -2.00 17.10
N ASP A 109 -3.83 -1.89 18.32
CA ASP A 109 -3.99 -0.59 19.02
C ASP A 109 -2.63 -0.09 19.55
N VAL A 110 -1.63 -0.03 18.66
CA VAL A 110 -0.33 0.57 18.94
C VAL A 110 -0.52 2.09 18.97
N PRO A 111 -0.17 2.77 20.07
CA PRO A 111 -0.25 4.22 20.14
C PRO A 111 0.93 4.84 19.36
N VAL A 112 0.84 4.80 18.04
CA VAL A 112 1.90 5.19 17.07
C VAL A 112 2.49 6.58 17.28
N GLN A 113 1.81 7.46 18.03
CA GLN A 113 2.32 8.78 18.40
C GLN A 113 3.31 8.75 19.58
N SER A 114 3.42 7.64 20.32
CA SER A 114 4.25 7.56 21.53
C SER A 114 5.06 6.28 21.67
N GLU A 115 4.73 5.24 20.92
CA GLU A 115 5.43 3.97 20.91
C GLU A 115 6.05 3.71 19.53
N PRO A 116 7.23 3.07 19.50
CA PRO A 116 7.84 2.63 18.25
C PRO A 116 6.95 1.63 17.52
N PHE A 117 7.02 1.62 16.21
CA PHE A 117 6.31 0.67 15.37
C PHE A 117 7.06 0.41 14.07
N THR A 118 6.79 -0.74 13.48
CA THR A 118 7.41 -1.17 12.23
C THR A 118 6.36 -1.37 11.16
N VAL A 119 6.64 -0.88 9.95
CA VAL A 119 5.77 -0.92 8.77
C VAL A 119 6.48 -1.64 7.64
N TYR A 120 5.84 -2.64 7.05
CA TYR A 120 6.28 -3.22 5.78
C TYR A 120 5.75 -2.39 4.61
N ILE A 121 6.65 -1.87 3.78
CA ILE A 121 6.32 -1.15 2.55
C ILE A 121 6.55 -2.12 1.38
N SER A 122 5.44 -2.47 0.70
CA SER A 122 5.43 -3.38 -0.43
C SER A 122 5.11 -2.65 -1.72
N GLY A 123 5.97 -2.77 -2.71
CA GLY A 123 5.71 -2.30 -4.07
C GLY A 123 5.41 -3.48 -4.99
N ILE A 124 4.21 -3.49 -5.60
CA ILE A 124 3.78 -4.55 -6.52
C ILE A 124 3.87 -4.08 -7.98
N ASP A 125 4.32 -4.98 -8.87
CA ASP A 125 4.58 -4.67 -10.30
C ASP A 125 3.31 -4.82 -11.15
N ILE A 126 2.27 -4.06 -10.80
CA ILE A 126 1.01 -4.02 -11.56
C ILE A 126 0.47 -2.59 -11.68
N TYR A 127 -0.37 -2.38 -12.70
CA TYR A 127 -1.24 -1.21 -12.83
C TYR A 127 -2.68 -1.62 -12.46
N GLY A 128 -3.46 -0.67 -11.96
CA GLY A 128 -4.87 -0.90 -11.64
C GLY A 128 -5.14 -1.03 -10.14
N ASN A 129 -5.85 -2.07 -9.71
CA ASN A 129 -6.21 -2.23 -8.30
C ASN A 129 -5.01 -2.72 -7.46
N VAL A 130 -4.77 -2.06 -6.33
CA VAL A 130 -3.68 -2.39 -5.40
C VAL A 130 -3.95 -3.67 -4.60
N GLU A 131 -5.20 -4.09 -4.48
CA GLU A 131 -5.61 -5.29 -3.74
C GLU A 131 -5.30 -6.61 -4.48
N ASP A 132 -5.01 -6.55 -5.78
CA ASP A 132 -4.68 -7.74 -6.55
C ASP A 132 -3.42 -8.40 -6.03
N SER A 133 -3.47 -9.71 -5.78
CA SER A 133 -2.30 -10.49 -5.36
C SER A 133 -1.25 -10.50 -6.47
N SER A 134 -0.05 -10.05 -6.16
CA SER A 134 1.06 -9.96 -7.11
C SER A 134 2.40 -10.08 -6.38
N ARG A 135 3.45 -10.27 -7.17
CA ARG A 135 4.82 -10.26 -6.65
C ARG A 135 5.13 -8.93 -5.98
N SER A 136 5.77 -9.00 -4.82
CA SER A 136 6.33 -7.82 -4.17
C SER A 136 7.75 -7.58 -4.70
N ASP A 137 7.90 -6.61 -5.58
CA ASP A 137 9.17 -6.26 -6.20
C ASP A 137 9.98 -5.25 -5.38
N VAL A 138 9.32 -4.54 -4.47
CA VAL A 138 9.91 -3.66 -3.46
C VAL A 138 9.54 -4.18 -2.09
N ASN A 139 10.56 -4.45 -1.26
CA ASN A 139 10.40 -4.96 0.10
C ASN A 139 11.23 -4.07 1.03
N ILE A 140 10.58 -3.11 1.67
CA ILE A 140 11.21 -2.19 2.61
C ILE A 140 10.53 -2.30 3.97
N ILE A 141 11.32 -2.42 5.01
CA ILE A 141 10.86 -2.33 6.40
C ILE A 141 11.20 -0.93 6.91
N ALA A 142 10.22 -0.20 7.40
CA ALA A 142 10.40 1.11 8.03
C ALA A 142 10.10 0.99 9.52
N THR A 143 11.14 1.07 10.36
CA THR A 143 10.98 1.12 11.82
C THR A 143 11.01 2.57 12.28
N VAL A 144 9.92 3.01 12.87
CA VAL A 144 9.66 4.40 13.26
C VAL A 144 9.63 4.52 14.77
N ASN A 145 10.43 5.41 15.33
CA ASN A 145 10.35 5.76 16.75
C ASN A 145 9.97 7.24 16.91
N PRO A 146 8.70 7.53 17.24
CA PRO A 146 8.20 8.90 17.34
C PRO A 146 8.75 9.66 18.55
N THR A 147 9.32 8.98 19.54
CA THR A 147 9.90 9.60 20.73
C THR A 147 11.33 10.08 20.48
N THR A 148 12.10 9.31 19.72
CA THR A 148 13.50 9.66 19.36
C THR A 148 13.60 10.34 17.99
N HIS A 149 12.50 10.45 17.24
CA HIS A 149 12.43 10.98 15.88
C HIS A 149 13.39 10.28 14.91
N GLN A 150 13.49 8.95 15.04
CA GLN A 150 14.31 8.12 14.16
C GLN A 150 13.42 7.27 13.24
N ILE A 151 13.84 7.14 12.00
CA ILE A 151 13.28 6.21 11.03
C ILE A 151 14.44 5.38 10.48
N LEU A 152 14.36 4.06 10.63
CA LEU A 152 15.28 3.13 9.98
C LEU A 152 14.57 2.48 8.79
N LEU A 153 15.11 2.64 7.60
CA LEU A 153 14.66 1.99 6.37
C LEU A 153 15.58 0.81 6.07
N VAL A 154 14.99 -0.36 5.88
CA VAL A 154 15.71 -1.59 5.51
C VAL A 154 15.18 -2.12 4.21
N THR A 155 16.01 -2.11 3.16
CA THR A 155 15.66 -2.71 1.86
C THR A 155 16.10 -4.17 1.83
N THR A 156 15.17 -5.08 1.51
CA THR A 156 15.44 -6.51 1.34
C THR A 156 15.31 -6.90 -0.13
N PRO A 157 16.34 -7.53 -0.75
CA PRO A 157 16.30 -7.94 -2.14
C PRO A 157 15.11 -8.84 -2.43
N ARG A 158 14.36 -8.56 -3.49
CA ARG A 158 13.20 -9.36 -3.90
C ARG A 158 13.56 -10.83 -4.21
N ASP A 159 14.81 -11.08 -4.63
CA ASP A 159 15.30 -12.40 -5.00
C ASP A 159 15.93 -13.15 -3.81
N TYR A 160 15.76 -12.68 -2.56
CA TYR A 160 16.23 -13.39 -1.37
C TYR A 160 15.65 -14.79 -1.32
N TYR A 161 16.55 -15.77 -1.10
CA TYR A 161 16.25 -17.19 -1.06
C TYR A 161 15.90 -17.61 0.37
N VAL A 162 14.61 -17.57 0.69
CA VAL A 162 14.05 -17.73 2.03
C VAL A 162 12.97 -18.81 2.05
N GLU A 163 12.65 -19.35 3.21
CA GLU A 163 11.44 -20.13 3.42
C GLU A 163 10.24 -19.17 3.46
N ILE A 164 9.12 -19.58 2.84
CA ILE A 164 7.84 -18.85 2.94
C ILE A 164 6.98 -19.63 3.95
N PRO A 165 6.81 -19.09 5.18
CA PRO A 165 6.12 -19.76 6.26
C PRO A 165 4.70 -20.19 5.88
N GLY A 166 4.31 -21.39 6.28
CA GLY A 166 2.98 -21.93 5.97
C GLY A 166 2.73 -22.34 4.52
N ILE A 167 3.61 -21.96 3.60
CA ILE A 167 3.46 -22.19 2.15
C ILE A 167 4.47 -23.21 1.63
N SER A 168 5.78 -22.94 1.81
CA SER A 168 6.84 -23.69 1.10
C SER A 168 7.26 -24.99 1.79
N GLY A 169 6.74 -25.29 2.99
CA GLY A 169 6.92 -26.58 3.66
C GLY A 169 8.37 -26.95 3.94
N GLY A 170 9.20 -25.99 4.31
CA GLY A 170 10.62 -26.14 4.58
C GLY A 170 11.52 -26.02 3.33
N MET A 171 10.94 -25.85 2.15
CA MET A 171 11.69 -25.47 0.94
C MET A 171 11.86 -23.95 0.92
N LYS A 172 12.86 -23.50 0.17
CA LYS A 172 13.06 -22.05 -0.04
C LYS A 172 12.51 -21.60 -1.39
N ASP A 173 12.18 -20.33 -1.46
CA ASP A 173 11.74 -19.62 -2.66
C ASP A 173 12.28 -18.19 -2.66
N LYS A 174 11.98 -17.41 -3.69
CA LYS A 174 12.27 -15.99 -3.71
C LYS A 174 11.28 -15.24 -2.83
N LEU A 175 11.76 -14.26 -2.07
CA LEU A 175 10.91 -13.38 -1.24
C LEU A 175 9.77 -12.76 -2.05
N THR A 176 10.02 -12.29 -3.29
CA THR A 176 9.00 -11.71 -4.17
C THR A 176 7.79 -12.63 -4.41
N HIS A 177 7.99 -13.96 -4.33
CA HIS A 177 6.91 -14.93 -4.54
C HIS A 177 5.96 -15.03 -3.35
N ALA A 178 6.37 -14.59 -2.15
CA ALA A 178 5.49 -14.51 -0.98
C ALA A 178 4.28 -13.60 -1.28
N GLY A 179 4.48 -12.50 -2.01
CA GLY A 179 3.42 -11.57 -2.40
C GLY A 179 2.29 -12.20 -3.24
N ASN A 180 2.55 -13.30 -3.96
CA ASN A 180 1.51 -14.03 -4.68
C ASN A 180 0.47 -14.69 -3.75
N TYR A 181 0.81 -14.86 -2.48
CA TYR A 181 -0.04 -15.48 -1.45
C TYR A 181 -0.65 -14.43 -0.51
N GLY A 182 -0.39 -13.16 -0.73
CA GLY A 182 -0.90 -12.05 0.05
C GLY A 182 0.18 -11.26 0.80
N VAL A 183 -0.18 -10.08 1.26
CA VAL A 183 0.73 -9.20 2.01
C VAL A 183 1.13 -9.80 3.34
N ASP A 184 0.21 -10.49 4.01
CA ASP A 184 0.44 -11.14 5.31
C ASP A 184 1.54 -12.21 5.20
N VAL A 185 1.55 -13.01 4.11
CA VAL A 185 2.60 -14.01 3.86
C VAL A 185 3.96 -13.37 3.63
N SER A 186 3.99 -12.18 3.00
CA SER A 186 5.24 -11.42 2.85
C SER A 186 5.73 -10.89 4.20
N ILE A 187 4.82 -10.43 5.07
CA ILE A 187 5.12 -9.98 6.43
C ILE A 187 5.67 -11.15 7.24
N ASP A 188 4.95 -12.28 7.30
CA ASP A 188 5.39 -13.48 8.03
C ASP A 188 6.79 -13.94 7.59
N THR A 189 7.07 -13.83 6.27
CA THR A 189 8.38 -14.18 5.71
C THR A 189 9.50 -13.25 6.20
N LEU A 190 9.23 -11.95 6.29
CA LEU A 190 10.20 -10.95 6.78
C LEU A 190 10.35 -11.02 8.31
N GLU A 191 9.26 -11.26 9.04
CA GLU A 191 9.30 -11.48 10.49
C GLU A 191 10.14 -12.71 10.85
N GLU A 192 9.97 -13.83 10.10
CA GLU A 192 10.80 -15.03 10.28
C GLU A 192 12.26 -14.77 9.91
N LEU A 193 12.53 -13.99 8.85
CA LEU A 193 13.89 -13.67 8.41
C LEU A 193 14.65 -12.83 9.44
N TYR A 194 14.02 -11.79 9.98
CA TYR A 194 14.67 -10.82 10.88
C TYR A 194 14.37 -11.04 12.34
N GLN A 195 13.44 -11.94 12.69
CA GLN A 195 12.99 -12.22 14.08
C GLN A 195 12.51 -10.93 14.76
N VAL A 196 11.75 -10.12 14.06
CA VAL A 196 11.13 -8.86 14.52
C VAL A 196 9.64 -8.90 14.28
N SER A 197 8.86 -8.00 14.91
CA SER A 197 7.43 -7.88 14.66
C SER A 197 7.15 -6.73 13.68
N ILE A 198 6.27 -6.97 12.71
CA ILE A 198 5.89 -6.01 11.67
C ILE A 198 4.37 -5.84 11.68
N PRO A 199 3.82 -5.06 12.64
CA PRO A 199 2.37 -4.96 12.84
C PRO A 199 1.63 -4.21 11.72
N PHE A 200 2.33 -3.38 10.97
CA PHE A 200 1.71 -2.55 9.94
C PHE A 200 2.27 -2.81 8.56
N TYR A 201 1.46 -2.51 7.54
CA TYR A 201 1.93 -2.47 6.15
C TYR A 201 1.35 -1.29 5.37
N ALA A 202 2.03 -0.95 4.30
CA ALA A 202 1.57 -0.08 3.24
C ALA A 202 1.93 -0.71 1.90
N ARG A 203 0.93 -1.04 1.08
CA ARG A 203 1.12 -1.65 -0.23
C ARG A 203 0.75 -0.67 -1.32
N LEU A 204 1.60 -0.57 -2.34
CA LEU A 204 1.50 0.37 -3.45
C LEU A 204 1.68 -0.38 -4.76
N ASN A 205 0.94 0.00 -5.78
CA ASN A 205 1.20 -0.37 -7.16
C ASN A 205 1.73 0.82 -7.97
N PHE A 206 2.01 0.64 -9.26
CA PHE A 206 2.53 1.71 -10.10
C PHE A 206 1.62 2.94 -10.19
N THR A 207 0.31 2.71 -10.33
CA THR A 207 -0.68 3.80 -10.39
C THR A 207 -0.68 4.60 -9.09
N SER A 208 -0.73 3.91 -7.97
CA SER A 208 -0.70 4.51 -6.63
C SER A 208 0.58 5.30 -6.37
N PHE A 209 1.72 4.71 -6.75
CA PHE A 209 3.02 5.35 -6.59
C PHE A 209 3.11 6.67 -7.37
N ILE A 210 2.70 6.67 -8.64
CA ILE A 210 2.63 7.89 -9.47
C ILE A 210 1.74 8.93 -8.81
N ASN A 211 0.51 8.54 -8.43
CA ASN A 211 -0.47 9.45 -7.84
C ASN A 211 0.05 10.10 -6.56
N ILE A 212 0.66 9.33 -5.66
CA ILE A 212 1.19 9.88 -4.40
C ILE A 212 2.28 10.92 -4.67
N ILE A 213 3.21 10.64 -5.58
CA ILE A 213 4.28 11.59 -5.91
C ILE A 213 3.71 12.86 -6.54
N ASP A 214 2.72 12.74 -7.42
CA ASP A 214 2.07 13.89 -8.07
C ASP A 214 1.29 14.73 -7.04
N ILE A 215 0.58 14.10 -6.09
CA ILE A 215 -0.08 14.78 -4.96
C ILE A 215 0.94 15.55 -4.10
N LEU A 216 2.12 14.98 -3.86
CA LEU A 216 3.21 15.65 -3.15
C LEU A 216 3.85 16.80 -3.96
N GLY A 217 3.50 16.94 -5.25
CA GLY A 217 4.07 17.94 -6.14
C GLY A 217 5.49 17.58 -6.60
N GLY A 218 5.76 16.30 -6.78
CA GLY A 218 7.08 15.76 -7.12
C GLY A 218 7.95 15.52 -5.89
N VAL A 219 9.06 14.83 -6.08
CA VAL A 219 10.07 14.54 -5.04
C VAL A 219 11.46 14.91 -5.51
N ASP A 220 12.32 15.34 -4.57
CA ASP A 220 13.72 15.65 -4.82
C ASP A 220 14.57 14.43 -4.41
N VAL A 221 15.17 13.74 -5.41
CA VAL A 221 15.88 12.47 -5.22
C VAL A 221 17.35 12.66 -5.55
N GLU A 222 18.22 12.16 -4.68
CA GLU A 222 19.67 12.12 -4.94
C GLU A 222 20.03 10.90 -5.80
N SER A 223 20.77 11.13 -6.87
CA SER A 223 21.35 10.08 -7.70
C SER A 223 22.88 10.06 -7.59
N GLU A 224 23.46 8.86 -7.40
CA GLU A 224 24.90 8.69 -7.27
C GLU A 224 25.67 9.07 -8.55
N TYR A 225 25.03 8.97 -9.71
CA TYR A 225 25.62 9.31 -11.01
C TYR A 225 24.57 9.61 -12.07
N ALA A 226 24.99 10.24 -13.16
CA ALA A 226 24.10 10.55 -14.27
C ALA A 226 23.85 9.33 -15.16
N PHE A 227 22.58 9.12 -15.57
CA PHE A 227 22.17 8.11 -16.52
C PHE A 227 20.86 8.50 -17.22
N THR A 228 20.49 7.76 -18.26
CA THR A 228 19.18 7.93 -18.91
C THR A 228 18.39 6.64 -18.78
N THR A 229 17.18 6.71 -18.31
CA THR A 229 16.29 5.55 -18.17
C THR A 229 15.89 5.00 -19.55
N GLY A 230 15.69 3.68 -19.64
CA GLY A 230 15.19 3.04 -20.84
C GLY A 230 13.66 3.09 -20.97
N THR A 231 13.15 2.77 -22.16
CA THR A 231 11.70 2.61 -22.39
C THR A 231 11.07 1.53 -21.55
N ASP A 232 11.85 0.50 -21.17
CA ASP A 232 11.40 -0.61 -20.32
C ASP A 232 11.12 -0.16 -18.87
N ALA A 233 11.70 0.97 -18.47
CA ALA A 233 11.42 1.60 -17.18
C ALA A 233 10.08 2.37 -17.15
N GLY A 234 9.46 2.58 -18.31
CA GLY A 234 8.17 3.26 -18.45
C GLY A 234 8.27 4.63 -19.10
N ALA A 235 9.32 5.38 -18.84
CA ALA A 235 9.61 6.68 -19.47
C ALA A 235 11.12 6.83 -19.70
N VAL A 236 11.49 7.65 -20.68
CA VAL A 236 12.90 8.03 -20.92
C VAL A 236 13.16 9.35 -20.22
N VAL A 237 13.96 9.30 -19.16
CA VAL A 237 14.27 10.44 -18.29
C VAL A 237 15.78 10.61 -18.20
N GLU A 238 16.28 11.83 -18.33
CA GLU A 238 17.68 12.16 -18.08
C GLU A 238 17.88 12.44 -16.58
N ILE A 239 18.56 11.55 -15.90
CA ILE A 239 18.94 11.69 -14.50
C ILE A 239 20.34 12.28 -14.43
N GLN A 240 20.52 13.32 -13.61
CA GLN A 240 21.81 13.93 -13.32
C GLN A 240 22.42 13.34 -12.05
N GLU A 241 23.75 13.39 -11.91
CA GLU A 241 24.41 13.18 -10.62
C GLU A 241 23.96 14.27 -9.63
N GLY A 242 23.60 13.89 -8.39
CA GLY A 242 23.05 14.78 -7.38
C GLY A 242 21.53 14.85 -7.41
N THR A 243 20.97 15.98 -7.00
CA THR A 243 19.52 16.15 -6.80
C THR A 243 18.75 16.27 -8.11
N ASN A 244 17.70 15.47 -8.25
CA ASN A 244 16.75 15.50 -9.36
C ASN A 244 15.35 15.73 -8.83
N HIS A 245 14.61 16.69 -9.38
CA HIS A 245 13.18 16.85 -9.09
C HIS A 245 12.39 16.00 -10.08
N LEU A 246 11.67 15.00 -9.57
CA LEU A 246 10.97 13.99 -10.37
C LEU A 246 9.46 14.06 -10.11
N ASP A 247 8.65 14.06 -11.16
CA ASP A 247 7.21 13.78 -11.06
C ASP A 247 6.95 12.29 -10.89
N GLY A 248 5.68 11.87 -10.78
CA GLY A 248 5.33 10.48 -10.53
C GLY A 248 5.79 9.51 -11.62
N GLN A 249 5.71 9.90 -12.89
CA GLN A 249 6.15 9.07 -14.02
C GLN A 249 7.69 8.98 -14.10
N GLU A 250 8.37 10.07 -13.88
CA GLU A 250 9.83 10.15 -13.86
C GLU A 250 10.41 9.36 -12.69
N ALA A 251 9.79 9.48 -11.51
CA ALA A 251 10.13 8.73 -10.32
C ALA A 251 9.92 7.21 -10.48
N LEU A 252 8.83 6.80 -11.13
CA LEU A 252 8.61 5.39 -11.45
C LEU A 252 9.68 4.86 -12.40
N ALA A 253 10.05 5.63 -13.44
CA ALA A 253 11.11 5.26 -14.36
C ALA A 253 12.46 5.13 -13.65
N PHE A 254 12.80 6.06 -12.74
CA PHE A 254 13.99 6.01 -11.90
C PHE A 254 14.02 4.77 -11.01
N ALA A 255 12.89 4.40 -10.38
CA ALA A 255 12.77 3.23 -9.51
C ALA A 255 12.86 1.90 -10.25
N ARG A 256 12.49 1.85 -11.54
CA ARG A 256 12.44 0.63 -12.35
C ARG A 256 13.68 0.42 -13.20
N GLU A 257 14.51 1.44 -13.39
CA GLU A 257 15.70 1.34 -14.22
C GLU A 257 16.69 0.33 -13.65
N ARG A 258 17.26 -0.51 -14.51
CA ARG A 258 18.30 -1.47 -14.18
C ARG A 258 19.34 -1.67 -15.26
N HIS A 259 18.95 -1.48 -16.53
CA HIS A 259 19.82 -1.76 -17.68
C HIS A 259 20.86 -0.67 -17.94
N ALA A 260 20.50 0.58 -17.62
CA ALA A 260 21.41 1.71 -17.71
C ALA A 260 22.34 1.82 -16.47
N LEU A 261 22.11 1.00 -15.43
CA LEU A 261 22.83 1.07 -14.17
C LEU A 261 24.05 0.16 -14.16
N VAL A 262 25.15 0.62 -13.59
CA VAL A 262 26.44 -0.12 -13.55
C VAL A 262 26.30 -1.43 -12.75
N ASP A 263 25.63 -1.36 -11.59
CA ASP A 263 25.41 -2.50 -10.68
C ASP A 263 24.03 -3.16 -10.86
N GLY A 264 23.30 -2.81 -11.95
CA GLY A 264 22.04 -3.44 -12.31
C GLY A 264 21.01 -3.43 -11.18
N ASP A 265 20.59 -4.61 -10.74
CA ASP A 265 19.55 -4.81 -9.73
C ASP A 265 19.89 -4.23 -8.34
N ASN A 266 21.16 -4.26 -7.94
CA ASN A 266 21.60 -3.70 -6.66
C ASN A 266 21.47 -2.17 -6.66
N GLN A 267 21.83 -1.52 -7.78
CA GLN A 267 21.63 -0.06 -7.89
C GLN A 267 20.15 0.31 -7.95
N ARG A 268 19.31 -0.52 -8.59
CA ARG A 268 17.86 -0.32 -8.55
C ARG A 268 17.33 -0.31 -7.11
N GLY A 269 17.79 -1.23 -6.25
CA GLY A 269 17.45 -1.25 -4.83
C GLY A 269 17.80 0.07 -4.13
N LYS A 270 19.01 0.60 -4.36
CA LYS A 270 19.44 1.90 -3.82
C LYS A 270 18.58 3.06 -4.35
N ASN A 271 18.24 3.04 -5.64
CA ASN A 271 17.38 4.05 -6.23
C ASN A 271 15.97 4.03 -5.62
N GLN A 272 15.41 2.85 -5.36
CA GLN A 272 14.13 2.69 -4.66
C GLN A 272 14.20 3.24 -3.23
N GLU A 273 15.27 2.95 -2.51
CA GLU A 273 15.51 3.47 -1.16
C GLU A 273 15.65 5.00 -1.14
N ALA A 274 16.43 5.55 -2.08
CA ALA A 274 16.58 7.00 -2.24
C ALA A 274 15.22 7.68 -2.50
N LEU A 275 14.36 7.07 -3.31
CA LEU A 275 13.00 7.54 -3.60
C LEU A 275 12.11 7.50 -2.37
N ILE A 276 12.06 6.38 -1.64
CA ILE A 276 11.26 6.27 -0.40
C ILE A 276 11.75 7.28 0.63
N THR A 277 13.06 7.43 0.76
CA THR A 277 13.66 8.46 1.64
C THR A 277 13.20 9.87 1.24
N ALA A 278 13.23 10.20 -0.06
CA ALA A 278 12.78 11.49 -0.58
C ALA A 278 11.27 11.71 -0.34
N MET A 279 10.44 10.69 -0.54
CA MET A 279 9.01 10.73 -0.24
C MET A 279 8.75 11.00 1.24
N ILE A 280 9.42 10.27 2.15
CA ILE A 280 9.27 10.47 3.60
C ILE A 280 9.72 11.87 3.99
N LYS A 281 10.90 12.33 3.54
CA LYS A 281 11.40 13.70 3.79
C LYS A 281 10.40 14.75 3.32
N LYS A 282 9.79 14.55 2.15
CA LYS A 282 8.76 15.45 1.60
C LYS A 282 7.50 15.44 2.47
N MET A 283 7.00 14.27 2.85
CA MET A 283 5.79 14.13 3.68
C MET A 283 5.94 14.76 5.07
N VAL A 284 7.10 14.61 5.71
CA VAL A 284 7.35 15.21 7.04
C VAL A 284 7.75 16.68 6.99
N SER A 285 7.92 17.26 5.80
CA SER A 285 8.28 18.68 5.66
C SER A 285 7.18 19.60 6.17
N PRO A 286 7.49 20.76 6.76
CA PRO A 286 6.49 21.70 7.29
C PRO A 286 5.44 22.13 6.27
N SER A 287 5.82 22.24 5.00
CA SER A 287 4.91 22.64 3.91
C SER A 287 3.87 21.57 3.57
N MET A 288 4.21 20.29 3.71
CA MET A 288 3.31 19.17 3.43
C MET A 288 2.46 18.81 4.63
N ILE A 289 3.03 18.86 5.83
CA ILE A 289 2.32 18.57 7.07
C ILE A 289 1.10 19.47 7.28
N VAL A 290 1.18 20.76 6.91
CA VAL A 290 0.04 21.68 6.94
C VAL A 290 -1.10 21.23 6.01
N LYS A 291 -0.79 20.53 4.92
CA LYS A 291 -1.73 20.00 3.93
C LYS A 291 -2.05 18.51 4.14
N ALA A 292 -1.51 17.91 5.20
CA ALA A 292 -1.53 16.46 5.35
C ALA A 292 -2.94 15.86 5.38
N ALA A 293 -3.94 16.59 5.90
CA ALA A 293 -5.33 16.13 5.90
C ALA A 293 -5.89 16.03 4.47
N ASP A 294 -5.65 17.05 3.64
CA ASP A 294 -6.10 17.09 2.24
C ASP A 294 -5.37 16.01 1.42
N ILE A 295 -4.06 15.83 1.67
CA ILE A 295 -3.23 14.80 1.03
C ILE A 295 -3.73 13.40 1.39
N LEU A 296 -4.09 13.16 2.64
CA LEU A 296 -4.60 11.86 3.08
C LEU A 296 -5.94 11.52 2.41
N ASP A 297 -6.84 12.47 2.35
CA ASP A 297 -8.15 12.25 1.72
C ASP A 297 -8.00 11.97 0.21
N GLU A 298 -7.02 12.59 -0.46
CA GLU A 298 -6.74 12.38 -1.89
C GLU A 298 -5.94 11.08 -2.16
N ALA A 299 -5.10 10.66 -1.21
CA ALA A 299 -4.27 9.46 -1.34
C ALA A 299 -4.93 8.19 -0.76
N ALA A 300 -6.09 8.31 -0.09
CA ALA A 300 -6.72 7.20 0.62
C ALA A 300 -6.95 5.96 -0.26
N ASP A 301 -7.39 6.16 -1.51
CA ASP A 301 -7.63 5.09 -2.48
C ASP A 301 -6.35 4.60 -3.18
N SER A 302 -5.21 5.19 -2.86
CA SER A 302 -3.92 4.90 -3.51
C SER A 302 -3.02 4.00 -2.67
N VAL A 303 -3.37 3.68 -1.41
CA VAL A 303 -2.56 2.87 -0.51
C VAL A 303 -3.42 1.82 0.16
N GLU A 304 -3.06 0.57 0.02
CA GLU A 304 -3.62 -0.48 0.87
C GLU A 304 -2.82 -0.56 2.18
N THR A 305 -3.47 -0.42 3.32
CA THR A 305 -2.82 -0.44 4.64
C THR A 305 -3.78 -0.91 5.72
N ASN A 306 -3.23 -1.58 6.74
CA ASN A 306 -3.96 -1.90 7.97
C ASN A 306 -3.78 -0.82 9.06
N MET A 307 -3.04 0.26 8.80
CA MET A 307 -2.96 1.39 9.72
C MET A 307 -4.24 2.23 9.62
N SER A 308 -4.95 2.37 10.73
CA SER A 308 -6.19 3.15 10.75
C SER A 308 -5.95 4.65 10.47
N MET A 309 -6.91 5.30 9.84
CA MET A 309 -6.89 6.76 9.63
C MET A 309 -6.73 7.54 10.94
N LYS A 310 -7.22 6.99 12.06
CA LYS A 310 -7.03 7.57 13.40
C LYS A 310 -5.55 7.58 13.79
N GLN A 311 -4.82 6.49 13.55
CA GLN A 311 -3.38 6.39 13.83
C GLN A 311 -2.57 7.32 12.93
N ILE A 312 -2.86 7.37 11.64
CA ILE A 312 -2.19 8.25 10.69
C ILE A 312 -2.40 9.73 11.08
N ARG A 313 -3.65 10.12 11.39
CA ARG A 313 -3.96 11.48 11.86
C ARG A 313 -3.29 11.82 13.18
N ALA A 314 -3.10 10.83 14.07
CA ALA A 314 -2.39 11.04 15.33
C ALA A 314 -0.91 11.35 15.13
N LEU A 315 -0.23 10.65 14.20
CA LEU A 315 1.16 10.94 13.80
C LEU A 315 1.30 12.35 13.22
N ILE A 316 0.42 12.73 12.30
CA ILE A 316 0.41 14.06 11.69
C ILE A 316 0.21 15.14 12.75
N LYS A 317 -0.76 14.94 13.66
CA LYS A 317 -1.02 15.90 14.75
C LYS A 317 0.19 16.04 15.66
N GLN A 318 0.88 14.97 15.98
CA GLN A 318 2.10 15.01 16.78
C GLN A 318 3.18 15.83 16.07
N GLN A 319 3.47 15.54 14.82
CA GLN A 319 4.46 16.26 14.03
C GLN A 319 4.13 17.76 13.93
N LEU A 320 2.85 18.11 13.76
CA LEU A 320 2.39 19.50 13.77
C LEU A 320 2.60 20.20 15.12
N SER A 321 2.63 19.46 16.23
CA SER A 321 2.77 20.04 17.58
C SER A 321 4.21 20.19 18.03
N ASP A 322 5.08 19.28 17.62
CA ASP A 322 6.46 19.24 18.13
C ASP A 322 7.50 19.83 17.16
N HIS A 323 7.22 19.80 15.85
CA HIS A 323 8.07 20.38 14.79
C HIS A 323 9.51 19.81 14.78
N SER A 324 9.71 18.61 15.28
CA SER A 324 11.02 17.98 15.34
C SER A 324 11.47 17.47 13.96
N ASP A 325 12.76 17.56 13.70
CA ASP A 325 13.37 16.97 12.51
C ASP A 325 13.57 15.47 12.70
N TRP A 326 13.24 14.67 11.67
CA TRP A 326 13.43 13.23 11.67
C TRP A 326 14.83 12.86 11.16
N GLN A 327 15.46 11.95 11.87
CA GLN A 327 16.72 11.32 11.43
C GLN A 327 16.36 10.04 10.68
N ILE A 328 16.69 9.99 9.38
CA ILE A 328 16.37 8.86 8.51
C ILE A 328 17.67 8.12 8.21
N TYR A 329 17.71 6.85 8.61
CA TYR A 329 18.81 5.92 8.38
C TYR A 329 18.39 4.87 7.38
N SER A 330 19.33 4.40 6.57
CA SER A 330 19.09 3.40 5.55
C SER A 330 20.07 2.25 5.65
N MET A 331 19.57 1.03 5.49
CA MET A 331 20.35 -0.19 5.39
C MET A 331 19.80 -1.06 4.26
N ALA A 332 20.69 -1.71 3.52
CA ALA A 332 20.31 -2.71 2.53
C ALA A 332 20.81 -4.09 2.95
N ALA A 333 19.91 -5.07 2.93
CA ALA A 333 20.30 -6.44 3.12
C ALA A 333 21.10 -6.93 1.89
N ASP A 334 22.24 -7.56 2.12
CA ASP A 334 23.11 -8.08 1.08
C ASP A 334 23.10 -9.62 1.02
N GLY A 335 23.71 -10.18 -0.02
CA GLY A 335 23.83 -11.61 -0.19
C GLY A 335 24.63 -12.00 -1.41
N ILE A 336 24.72 -13.31 -1.64
CA ILE A 336 25.49 -13.88 -2.75
C ILE A 336 24.52 -14.39 -3.82
N GLY A 337 24.71 -13.94 -5.06
CA GLY A 337 23.95 -14.44 -6.21
C GLY A 337 24.20 -15.92 -6.45
N GLY A 338 23.14 -16.67 -6.73
CA GLY A 338 23.16 -18.11 -6.98
C GLY A 338 22.10 -18.55 -7.96
N GLN A 339 22.11 -19.85 -8.29
CA GLN A 339 21.08 -20.52 -9.08
C GLN A 339 20.54 -21.67 -8.24
N GLU A 340 19.29 -21.58 -7.80
CA GLU A 340 18.68 -22.55 -6.91
C GLU A 340 17.30 -22.99 -7.39
N MET A 341 16.85 -24.16 -6.97
CA MET A 341 15.48 -24.62 -7.18
C MET A 341 14.55 -23.92 -6.18
N CYS A 342 13.51 -23.30 -6.70
CA CYS A 342 12.50 -22.62 -5.92
C CYS A 342 11.24 -23.47 -5.76
N TYR A 343 10.58 -23.37 -4.59
CA TYR A 343 9.33 -24.09 -4.32
C TYR A 343 8.29 -23.85 -5.41
N SER A 344 8.08 -22.61 -5.83
CA SER A 344 7.07 -22.23 -6.83
C SER A 344 7.35 -22.76 -8.24
N THR A 345 8.60 -23.11 -8.56
CA THR A 345 9.00 -23.57 -9.92
C THR A 345 9.43 -25.04 -9.97
N GLY A 346 9.43 -25.71 -8.82
CA GLY A 346 9.75 -27.14 -8.73
C GLY A 346 11.18 -27.46 -9.17
N SER A 347 11.36 -28.06 -10.33
CA SER A 347 12.68 -28.51 -10.83
C SER A 347 13.45 -27.45 -11.62
N GLN A 348 12.90 -26.26 -11.80
CA GLN A 348 13.55 -25.18 -12.55
C GLN A 348 14.48 -24.37 -11.64
N TYR A 349 15.72 -24.17 -12.07
CA TYR A 349 16.67 -23.31 -11.40
C TYR A 349 16.38 -21.85 -11.75
N LEU A 350 16.28 -21.00 -10.74
CA LEU A 350 16.15 -19.56 -10.87
C LEU A 350 17.36 -18.85 -10.27
N TYR A 351 17.66 -17.65 -10.78
CA TYR A 351 18.57 -16.76 -10.07
C TYR A 351 17.95 -16.38 -8.72
N VAL A 352 18.76 -16.47 -7.65
CA VAL A 352 18.40 -16.09 -6.29
C VAL A 352 19.53 -15.32 -5.64
N THR A 353 19.24 -14.60 -4.58
CA THR A 353 20.21 -14.00 -3.68
C THR A 353 20.19 -14.77 -2.37
N ILE A 354 21.26 -15.50 -2.06
CA ILE A 354 21.43 -16.23 -0.80
C ILE A 354 21.74 -15.19 0.29
N PRO A 355 20.89 -15.07 1.35
CA PRO A 355 21.08 -14.09 2.40
C PRO A 355 22.46 -14.16 3.06
N ASN A 356 23.04 -13.01 3.36
CA ASN A 356 24.19 -12.91 4.25
C ASN A 356 23.68 -12.88 5.70
N GLU A 357 23.86 -13.97 6.43
CA GLU A 357 23.36 -14.09 7.80
C GLU A 357 23.90 -13.02 8.75
N ALA A 358 25.11 -12.52 8.51
CA ALA A 358 25.70 -11.47 9.32
C ALA A 358 24.96 -10.12 9.13
N THR A 359 24.65 -9.75 7.88
CA THR A 359 23.87 -8.55 7.57
C THR A 359 22.42 -8.68 8.07
N VAL A 360 21.81 -9.86 7.93
CA VAL A 360 20.46 -10.11 8.49
C VAL A 360 20.45 -9.92 10.01
N ALA A 361 21.44 -10.45 10.73
CA ALA A 361 21.56 -10.29 12.17
C ALA A 361 21.83 -8.80 12.57
N GLU A 362 22.67 -8.08 11.80
CA GLU A 362 22.93 -6.65 12.01
C GLU A 362 21.66 -5.82 11.85
N ILE A 363 20.89 -6.07 10.80
CA ILE A 363 19.61 -5.41 10.53
C ILE A 363 18.63 -5.65 11.68
N ALA A 364 18.49 -6.90 12.12
CA ALA A 364 17.64 -7.26 13.26
C ALA A 364 18.04 -6.50 14.54
N ASP A 365 19.32 -6.40 14.83
CA ASP A 365 19.86 -5.63 15.97
C ASP A 365 19.54 -4.13 15.85
N MET A 366 19.66 -3.56 14.65
CA MET A 366 19.34 -2.15 14.41
C MET A 366 17.86 -1.84 14.55
N ILE A 367 16.96 -2.71 14.05
CA ILE A 367 15.51 -2.59 14.24
C ILE A 367 15.20 -2.60 15.75
N ASN A 368 15.73 -3.59 16.49
CA ASN A 368 15.51 -3.71 17.93
C ASN A 368 16.04 -2.49 18.71
N LYS A 369 17.15 -1.90 18.30
CA LYS A 369 17.70 -0.67 18.93
C LYS A 369 16.76 0.51 18.74
N VAL A 370 16.24 0.72 17.51
CA VAL A 370 15.29 1.80 17.25
C VAL A 370 14.01 1.61 18.06
N GLU A 371 13.50 0.36 18.13
CA GLU A 371 12.33 0.03 18.95
C GLU A 371 12.59 0.23 20.45
N ALA A 372 13.79 -0.07 20.92
CA ALA A 372 14.19 0.20 22.31
C ALA A 372 14.43 1.69 22.63
N GLY A 373 14.37 2.56 21.63
CA GLY A 373 14.64 4.00 21.79
C GLY A 373 16.11 4.35 21.91
N GLU A 374 16.99 3.45 21.50
CA GLU A 374 18.42 3.73 21.42
C GLU A 374 18.73 4.57 20.17
N MET A 375 19.63 5.56 20.35
CA MET A 375 20.09 6.34 19.19
C MET A 375 21.03 5.47 18.37
N ILE A 376 20.69 5.30 17.07
CA ILE A 376 21.56 4.56 16.14
C ILE A 376 22.52 5.53 15.45
N GLU A 377 23.77 5.06 15.26
CA GLU A 377 24.76 5.73 14.42
C GLU A 377 24.80 4.97 13.10
N GLY A 378 24.37 5.58 12.03
CA GLY A 378 24.38 5.02 10.67
C GLY A 378 24.94 6.03 9.68
N SER A 379 25.15 5.60 8.44
CA SER A 379 25.41 6.55 7.36
C SER A 379 24.17 7.43 7.18
N GLU A 380 24.19 8.63 7.74
CA GLU A 380 23.23 9.66 7.36
C GLU A 380 23.26 9.74 5.84
N THR A 381 22.09 9.59 5.19
CA THR A 381 21.96 10.01 3.79
C THR A 381 22.33 11.48 3.78
N ALA A 382 23.46 11.81 3.12
CA ALA A 382 24.12 13.09 3.16
C ALA A 382 23.11 14.25 3.19
N ASP A 383 23.14 15.01 4.28
CA ASP A 383 22.46 16.30 4.34
C ASP A 383 23.10 17.21 3.30
N GLY A 384 22.34 17.49 2.26
CA GLY A 384 22.65 18.61 1.36
C GLY A 384 22.45 19.91 2.14
N THR A 385 23.55 20.50 2.61
CA THR A 385 23.58 21.91 3.05
C THR A 385 23.31 22.85 1.90
#